data_24fbb702f547170fa0f4c5bb2897948e
#
_entry.id   24fbb702f547170fa0f4c5bb2897948e
#
_cell.length_a   1.000
_cell.length_b   1.000
_cell.length_c   1.000
_cell.angle_alpha   90.00
_cell.angle_beta   90.00
_cell.angle_gamma   90.00
#
_symmetry.space_group_name_H-M   'P 1'
#
loop_
_entity.id
_entity.type
_entity.pdbx_description
1 polymer ?
#
loop_
_entity_poly.entity_id
_entity_poly.type
_entity_poly.pdbx_seq_one_letter_code
_entity_poly.pdbx_strand_id
1 'polypeptide(L)'
;MKKKIAVLISFMMVLTFALAACGGGNADLSDSKYLGEWKADSLSLGEETGNVDGGEYTLTLNDDGTGTFVSIEDGGAEETSDITWSLTSDGFKTEGDAKMKFTDDGDGIKTTILGVDLHFVRPGENGEASGDAGVDGSAYGYAGDDPVECAVYKYMAEDASKDYDAADVSIPVVEIIGVDISQADEIVVYGDFWVNNYNIEGDTLKCVSGGNYPGVFHMTKDYKVTSFDVVEDGGNFESSAKELFGDRYEDFMKIYSDSDKINEDRKITVSDYRNLNGLTEVTKMQDEGWDPVDLYIN
;
A
#
# COMPACT_ATOMS: atom_id res chain seq x y z
N MET A 1 17.37 13.56 3.16
CA MET A 1 16.85 14.22 1.94
C MET A 1 16.59 13.10 0.94
N LYS A 2 15.36 12.56 0.93
CA LYS A 2 14.94 11.56 -0.08
C LYS A 2 14.85 12.28 -1.42
N LYS A 3 15.70 11.95 -2.36
CA LYS A 3 15.57 12.42 -3.75
C LYS A 3 14.36 11.69 -4.33
N LYS A 4 13.26 12.41 -4.51
CA LYS A 4 12.18 11.95 -5.40
C LYS A 4 12.77 11.89 -6.79
N ILE A 5 12.90 10.70 -7.36
CA ILE A 5 13.25 10.51 -8.77
C ILE A 5 11.94 10.81 -9.52
N ALA A 6 11.75 12.07 -9.88
CA ALA A 6 10.76 12.44 -10.87
C ALA A 6 11.32 12.00 -12.23
N VAL A 7 10.95 10.82 -12.69
CA VAL A 7 11.21 10.40 -14.06
C VAL A 7 10.16 11.07 -14.92
N LEU A 8 10.53 12.16 -15.56
CA LEU A 8 9.73 12.83 -16.59
C LEU A 8 9.73 11.93 -17.83
N ILE A 9 8.78 11.01 -17.92
CA ILE A 9 8.52 10.30 -19.18
C ILE A 9 7.58 11.18 -19.98
N SER A 10 8.17 12.13 -20.72
CA SER A 10 7.44 12.90 -21.74
C SER A 10 7.16 11.96 -22.90
N PHE A 11 5.95 11.43 -22.96
CA PHE A 11 5.48 10.59 -24.06
C PHE A 11 5.20 11.49 -25.27
N MET A 12 6.15 11.59 -26.19
CA MET A 12 5.96 12.28 -27.45
C MET A 12 5.24 11.31 -28.41
N MET A 13 3.91 11.41 -28.45
CA MET A 13 3.07 10.64 -29.37
C MET A 13 3.39 11.01 -30.80
N VAL A 14 3.98 10.10 -31.56
CA VAL A 14 4.10 10.22 -33.03
C VAL A 14 2.86 9.62 -33.63
N LEU A 15 1.94 10.48 -34.05
CA LEU A 15 0.76 10.16 -34.84
C LEU A 15 1.21 9.65 -36.22
N THR A 16 1.19 8.35 -36.46
CA THR A 16 1.24 7.80 -37.82
C THR A 16 0.00 6.97 -38.06
N PHE A 17 -0.95 7.56 -38.74
CA PHE A 17 -2.06 6.84 -39.36
C PHE A 17 -1.51 5.84 -40.39
N ALA A 18 -1.69 4.56 -40.12
CA ALA A 18 -1.60 3.51 -41.11
C ALA A 18 -2.76 2.55 -40.92
N LEU A 19 -3.82 2.78 -41.67
CA LEU A 19 -4.85 1.79 -41.96
C LEU A 19 -4.19 0.59 -42.67
N ALA A 20 -4.10 -0.54 -42.00
CA ALA A 20 -3.89 -1.84 -42.64
C ALA A 20 -4.73 -2.86 -41.91
N ALA A 21 -5.94 -3.05 -42.41
CA ALA A 21 -6.67 -4.28 -42.17
C ALA A 21 -5.96 -5.41 -42.91
N CYS A 22 -5.68 -6.53 -42.25
CA CYS A 22 -5.99 -7.89 -42.74
C CYS A 22 -5.30 -8.98 -41.96
N GLY A 23 -6.10 -9.88 -41.38
CA GLY A 23 -5.86 -11.33 -41.50
C GLY A 23 -4.83 -11.97 -40.59
N GLY A 24 -5.21 -12.23 -39.36
CA GLY A 24 -4.64 -13.32 -38.54
C GLY A 24 -5.79 -13.86 -37.73
N GLY A 25 -6.04 -15.20 -37.81
CA GLY A 25 -7.15 -15.82 -37.10
C GLY A 25 -7.16 -15.43 -35.65
N ASN A 26 -8.32 -14.97 -35.17
CA ASN A 26 -8.55 -14.66 -33.77
C ASN A 26 -8.27 -15.93 -32.96
N ALA A 27 -7.15 -15.97 -32.28
CA ALA A 27 -7.01 -16.86 -31.14
C ALA A 27 -8.13 -16.46 -30.18
N ASP A 28 -8.89 -17.44 -29.71
CA ASP A 28 -9.90 -17.21 -28.68
C ASP A 28 -9.17 -16.66 -27.42
N LEU A 29 -9.40 -15.42 -27.09
CA LEU A 29 -8.77 -14.74 -25.97
C LEU A 29 -9.62 -14.84 -24.69
N SER A 30 -10.83 -15.43 -24.78
CA SER A 30 -11.80 -15.46 -23.67
C SER A 30 -11.29 -16.17 -22.42
N ASP A 31 -10.36 -17.13 -22.58
CA ASP A 31 -9.73 -17.85 -21.47
C ASP A 31 -8.31 -17.34 -21.15
N SER A 32 -7.93 -16.18 -21.67
CA SER A 32 -6.59 -15.65 -21.44
C SER A 32 -6.41 -15.17 -20.00
N LYS A 33 -5.33 -15.59 -19.36
CA LYS A 33 -4.94 -15.10 -18.03
C LYS A 33 -4.63 -13.60 -18.00
N TYR A 34 -4.49 -12.96 -19.16
CA TYR A 34 -4.18 -11.53 -19.24
C TYR A 34 -5.41 -10.63 -19.32
N LEU A 35 -6.62 -11.17 -19.47
CA LEU A 35 -7.87 -10.38 -19.52
C LEU A 35 -8.10 -9.58 -18.26
N GLY A 36 -8.69 -8.38 -18.41
CA GLY A 36 -9.09 -7.50 -17.34
C GLY A 36 -8.13 -6.34 -17.12
N GLU A 37 -8.22 -5.72 -15.96
CA GLU A 37 -7.45 -4.53 -15.59
C GLU A 37 -6.13 -4.91 -14.92
N TRP A 38 -5.10 -4.12 -15.21
CA TRP A 38 -3.77 -4.19 -14.63
C TRP A 38 -3.33 -2.77 -14.24
N LYS A 39 -2.74 -2.61 -13.06
CA LYS A 39 -2.20 -1.33 -12.57
C LYS A 39 -0.71 -1.44 -12.32
N ALA A 40 0.03 -0.41 -12.73
CA ALA A 40 1.44 -0.37 -12.39
C ALA A 40 1.60 -0.16 -10.88
N ASP A 41 2.45 -0.96 -10.25
CA ASP A 41 2.79 -0.87 -8.83
C ASP A 41 4.23 -0.42 -8.62
N SER A 42 5.12 -0.77 -9.56
CA SER A 42 6.53 -0.39 -9.43
C SER A 42 7.18 -0.09 -10.76
N LEU A 43 8.26 0.70 -10.70
CA LEU A 43 9.15 0.99 -11.81
C LEU A 43 10.60 0.71 -11.41
N SER A 44 11.44 0.26 -12.36
CA SER A 44 12.86 0.10 -12.09
C SER A 44 13.73 0.61 -13.24
N LEU A 45 14.86 1.24 -12.89
CA LEU A 45 15.89 1.69 -13.81
C LEU A 45 17.23 1.12 -13.34
N GLY A 46 17.67 0.04 -13.96
CA GLY A 46 18.85 -0.70 -13.52
C GLY A 46 18.61 -1.37 -12.17
N GLU A 47 19.40 -1.01 -11.14
CA GLU A 47 19.26 -1.55 -9.77
C GLU A 47 18.38 -0.64 -8.86
N GLU A 48 17.92 0.50 -9.36
CA GLU A 48 17.05 1.40 -8.60
C GLU A 48 15.58 1.06 -8.89
N THR A 49 14.81 0.79 -7.83
CA THR A 49 13.36 0.51 -7.90
C THR A 49 12.61 1.59 -7.12
N GLY A 50 11.48 2.01 -7.66
CA GLY A 50 10.55 2.96 -7.03
C GLY A 50 9.11 2.46 -7.18
N ASN A 51 8.25 2.83 -6.23
CA ASN A 51 6.82 2.58 -6.34
C ASN A 51 6.18 3.57 -7.30
N VAL A 52 5.17 3.12 -8.03
CA VAL A 52 4.27 3.94 -8.84
C VAL A 52 2.98 4.10 -8.05
N ASP A 53 2.49 5.34 -7.92
CA ASP A 53 1.19 5.56 -7.30
C ASP A 53 0.10 4.85 -8.12
N GLY A 54 -0.70 4.00 -7.46
CA GLY A 54 -1.58 2.98 -8.06
C GLY A 54 -2.71 3.49 -8.95
N GLY A 55 -2.46 4.49 -9.76
CA GLY A 55 -3.37 5.06 -10.75
C GLY A 55 -2.66 5.74 -11.91
N GLU A 56 -1.32 5.88 -11.82
CA GLU A 56 -0.56 6.59 -12.87
C GLU A 56 -0.52 5.83 -14.20
N TYR A 57 -0.53 4.47 -14.17
CA TYR A 57 -0.57 3.64 -15.37
C TYR A 57 -1.56 2.49 -15.18
N THR A 58 -2.58 2.46 -16.02
CA THR A 58 -3.60 1.39 -16.03
C THR A 58 -3.71 0.78 -17.43
N LEU A 59 -3.72 -0.54 -17.52
CA LEU A 59 -3.91 -1.30 -18.75
C LEU A 59 -5.16 -2.16 -18.62
N THR A 60 -6.10 -2.04 -19.56
CA THR A 60 -7.30 -2.89 -19.63
C THR A 60 -7.28 -3.71 -20.91
N LEU A 61 -7.48 -5.02 -20.80
CA LEU A 61 -7.48 -5.97 -21.93
C LEU A 61 -8.83 -6.71 -22.01
N ASN A 62 -9.49 -6.59 -23.15
CA ASN A 62 -10.79 -7.23 -23.42
C ASN A 62 -10.63 -8.53 -24.19
N ASP A 63 -11.62 -9.44 -24.10
CA ASP A 63 -11.65 -10.75 -24.75
C ASP A 63 -11.76 -10.68 -26.27
N ASP A 64 -12.19 -9.55 -26.81
CA ASP A 64 -12.25 -9.29 -28.26
C ASP A 64 -10.91 -8.83 -28.87
N GLY A 65 -9.85 -8.74 -28.05
CA GLY A 65 -8.52 -8.30 -28.45
C GLY A 65 -8.36 -6.77 -28.52
N THR A 66 -9.33 -6.02 -28.00
CA THR A 66 -9.22 -4.58 -27.77
C THR A 66 -8.77 -4.29 -26.34
N GLY A 67 -8.42 -3.04 -26.05
CA GLY A 67 -8.08 -2.61 -24.71
C GLY A 67 -7.78 -1.11 -24.64
N THR A 68 -7.44 -0.64 -23.45
CA THR A 68 -7.00 0.73 -23.20
C THR A 68 -5.76 0.76 -22.35
N PHE A 69 -4.90 1.74 -22.61
CA PHE A 69 -3.79 2.09 -21.72
C PHE A 69 -3.99 3.54 -21.26
N VAL A 70 -4.05 3.73 -19.96
CA VAL A 70 -4.24 5.05 -19.34
C VAL A 70 -2.94 5.42 -18.65
N SER A 71 -2.49 6.66 -18.83
CA SER A 71 -1.39 7.27 -18.10
C SER A 71 -1.82 8.60 -17.51
N ILE A 72 -1.36 8.90 -16.28
CA ILE A 72 -1.59 10.18 -15.62
C ILE A 72 -0.23 10.87 -15.48
N GLU A 73 -0.05 12.01 -16.15
CA GLU A 73 1.18 12.80 -16.05
C GLU A 73 1.23 13.64 -14.76
N ASP A 74 2.44 14.03 -14.37
CA ASP A 74 2.69 15.00 -13.29
C ASP A 74 1.86 16.28 -13.56
N GLY A 75 0.84 16.51 -12.72
CA GLY A 75 -0.13 17.60 -12.91
C GLY A 75 -1.57 17.14 -13.13
N GLY A 76 -1.81 15.81 -13.16
CA GLY A 76 -3.14 15.21 -13.12
C GLY A 76 -3.89 15.19 -14.46
N ALA A 77 -3.21 15.38 -15.60
CA ALA A 77 -3.82 15.15 -16.91
C ALA A 77 -3.80 13.65 -17.23
N GLU A 78 -4.99 13.08 -17.41
CA GLU A 78 -5.18 11.69 -17.84
C GLU A 78 -5.10 11.61 -19.36
N GLU A 79 -4.28 10.70 -19.88
CA GLU A 79 -4.18 10.37 -21.29
C GLU A 79 -4.59 8.92 -21.50
N THR A 80 -5.61 8.69 -22.34
CA THR A 80 -6.11 7.35 -22.68
C THR A 80 -5.72 6.99 -24.10
N SER A 81 -5.07 5.86 -24.29
CA SER A 81 -4.67 5.28 -25.57
C SER A 81 -5.51 4.04 -25.88
N ASP A 82 -6.14 4.00 -27.05
CA ASP A 82 -6.81 2.81 -27.54
C ASP A 82 -5.79 1.82 -28.11
N ILE A 83 -5.89 0.56 -27.69
CA ILE A 83 -4.97 -0.51 -28.09
C ILE A 83 -5.72 -1.74 -28.63
N THR A 84 -5.02 -2.52 -29.42
CA THR A 84 -5.34 -3.92 -29.66
C THR A 84 -4.24 -4.79 -29.09
N TRP A 85 -4.57 -6.03 -28.69
CA TRP A 85 -3.56 -6.90 -28.09
C TRP A 85 -3.63 -8.33 -28.63
N SER A 86 -2.52 -9.05 -28.56
CA SER A 86 -2.40 -10.43 -28.99
C SER A 86 -1.34 -11.17 -28.21
N LEU A 87 -1.54 -12.49 -28.02
CA LEU A 87 -0.60 -13.36 -27.31
C LEU A 87 0.73 -13.48 -28.07
N THR A 88 1.81 -13.64 -27.32
CA THR A 88 3.14 -14.01 -27.79
C THR A 88 3.58 -15.31 -27.12
N SER A 89 4.78 -15.80 -27.41
CA SER A 89 5.30 -17.04 -26.79
C SER A 89 5.62 -16.88 -25.28
N ASP A 90 5.82 -15.64 -24.81
CA ASP A 90 6.32 -15.31 -23.47
C ASP A 90 5.49 -14.22 -22.78
N GLY A 91 4.28 -13.96 -23.28
CA GLY A 91 3.41 -12.93 -22.76
C GLY A 91 2.40 -12.46 -23.80
N PHE A 92 2.30 -11.13 -23.99
CA PHE A 92 1.47 -10.52 -25.02
C PHE A 92 2.11 -9.21 -25.53
N LYS A 93 1.55 -8.67 -26.60
CA LYS A 93 1.92 -7.36 -27.11
C LYS A 93 0.68 -6.51 -27.39
N THR A 94 0.85 -5.20 -27.30
CA THR A 94 -0.15 -4.22 -27.70
C THR A 94 0.26 -3.55 -29.01
N GLU A 95 -0.74 -3.12 -29.76
CA GLU A 95 -0.62 -2.34 -30.98
C GLU A 95 -1.67 -1.21 -30.93
N GLY A 96 -1.57 -0.24 -31.79
CA GLY A 96 -2.45 0.95 -31.78
C GLY A 96 -1.69 2.17 -31.26
N ASP A 97 -2.32 2.95 -30.40
CA ASP A 97 -1.76 4.20 -29.91
C ASP A 97 -0.62 3.96 -28.89
N ALA A 98 -0.66 2.84 -28.16
CA ALA A 98 0.43 2.41 -27.28
C ALA A 98 0.95 1.02 -27.67
N LYS A 99 2.18 0.96 -28.21
CA LYS A 99 2.85 -0.27 -28.64
C LYS A 99 3.84 -0.74 -27.59
N MET A 100 3.52 -1.83 -26.92
CA MET A 100 4.34 -2.40 -25.85
C MET A 100 4.40 -3.92 -25.96
N LYS A 101 5.44 -4.51 -25.38
CA LYS A 101 5.54 -5.95 -25.17
C LYS A 101 5.55 -6.22 -23.69
N PHE A 102 4.66 -7.07 -23.24
CA PHE A 102 4.56 -7.53 -21.87
C PHE A 102 5.03 -8.96 -21.74
N THR A 103 5.73 -9.26 -20.67
CA THR A 103 6.14 -10.61 -20.27
C THR A 103 5.65 -10.88 -18.86
N ASP A 104 5.47 -12.17 -18.53
CA ASP A 104 5.21 -12.55 -17.14
C ASP A 104 6.37 -12.13 -16.23
N ASP A 105 6.07 -11.62 -15.04
CA ASP A 105 7.05 -11.24 -14.03
C ASP A 105 6.48 -11.50 -12.63
N GLY A 106 6.85 -12.62 -12.03
CA GLY A 106 6.34 -13.03 -10.72
C GLY A 106 4.81 -13.22 -10.71
N ASP A 107 4.15 -12.45 -9.90
CA ASP A 107 2.68 -12.40 -9.75
C ASP A 107 2.00 -11.42 -10.72
N GLY A 108 2.81 -10.72 -11.54
CA GLY A 108 2.34 -9.68 -12.44
C GLY A 108 2.84 -9.84 -13.87
N ILE A 109 2.84 -8.72 -14.57
CA ILE A 109 3.37 -8.57 -15.93
C ILE A 109 4.31 -7.36 -15.97
N LYS A 110 5.30 -7.42 -16.86
CA LYS A 110 6.28 -6.36 -17.00
C LYS A 110 6.41 -5.89 -18.44
N THR A 111 6.59 -4.60 -18.62
CA THR A 111 7.01 -3.99 -19.87
C THR A 111 8.19 -3.05 -19.66
N THR A 112 9.01 -2.84 -20.71
CA THR A 112 10.11 -1.89 -20.67
C THR A 112 9.82 -0.74 -21.61
N ILE A 113 9.80 0.50 -21.08
CA ILE A 113 9.58 1.73 -21.86
C ILE A 113 10.80 2.63 -21.67
N LEU A 114 11.50 2.95 -22.77
CA LEU A 114 12.71 3.81 -22.75
C LEU A 114 13.79 3.36 -21.75
N GLY A 115 13.89 2.06 -21.48
CA GLY A 115 14.88 1.50 -20.55
C GLY A 115 14.42 1.49 -19.09
N VAL A 116 13.20 1.91 -18.80
CA VAL A 116 12.54 1.77 -17.51
C VAL A 116 11.62 0.56 -17.56
N ASP A 117 11.78 -0.37 -16.64
CA ASP A 117 10.87 -1.49 -16.47
C ASP A 117 9.68 -1.03 -15.62
N LEU A 118 8.47 -1.25 -16.12
CA LEU A 118 7.21 -1.03 -15.41
C LEU A 118 6.62 -2.40 -15.10
N HIS A 119 6.39 -2.66 -13.83
CA HIS A 119 5.69 -3.84 -13.35
C HIS A 119 4.23 -3.50 -13.10
N PHE A 120 3.32 -4.42 -13.47
CA PHE A 120 1.88 -4.27 -13.34
C PHE A 120 1.30 -5.49 -12.62
N VAL A 121 0.38 -5.22 -11.72
CA VAL A 121 -0.40 -6.22 -10.99
C VAL A 121 -1.89 -6.05 -11.27
N ARG A 122 -2.69 -7.06 -10.97
CA ARG A 122 -4.14 -6.92 -11.07
C ARG A 122 -4.69 -6.05 -9.94
N PRO A 123 -5.64 -5.13 -10.21
CA PRO A 123 -6.39 -4.46 -9.15
C PRO A 123 -7.13 -5.49 -8.32
N GLY A 124 -6.85 -5.57 -7.03
CA GLY A 124 -7.41 -6.60 -6.15
C GLY A 124 -6.67 -7.94 -6.19
N GLU A 125 -5.69 -8.10 -7.09
CA GLU A 125 -4.79 -9.24 -7.15
C GLU A 125 -3.34 -8.77 -6.91
N ASN A 126 -3.10 -7.94 -5.92
CA ASN A 126 -1.77 -7.86 -5.34
C ASN A 126 -1.52 -9.21 -4.70
N GLY A 127 -0.99 -10.15 -5.52
CA GLY A 127 -0.63 -11.49 -5.07
C GLY A 127 -1.77 -12.31 -4.49
N GLU A 128 -2.88 -12.56 -5.22
CA GLU A 128 -3.64 -13.77 -5.01
C GLU A 128 -2.87 -15.00 -5.56
N ALA A 129 -1.75 -15.31 -4.93
CA ALA A 129 -1.43 -16.68 -4.70
C ALA A 129 -2.47 -17.16 -3.68
N SER A 130 -3.46 -17.89 -4.19
CA SER A 130 -4.44 -18.70 -3.47
C SER A 130 -4.42 -18.56 -1.93
N GLY A 131 -5.28 -17.71 -1.40
CA GLY A 131 -5.66 -17.74 0.00
C GLY A 131 -5.13 -16.57 0.81
N ASP A 132 -5.90 -15.61 0.83
CA ASP A 132 -6.11 -14.48 1.72
C ASP A 132 -5.79 -13.12 1.12
N ALA A 133 -6.81 -12.27 1.07
CA ALA A 133 -6.87 -10.99 0.42
C ALA A 133 -5.69 -10.09 0.82
N GLY A 134 -5.10 -9.43 -0.15
CA GLY A 134 -4.30 -8.23 0.09
C GLY A 134 -5.07 -7.33 1.05
N VAL A 135 -4.41 -6.89 2.12
CA VAL A 135 -5.07 -6.16 3.19
C VAL A 135 -5.49 -4.81 2.62
N ASP A 136 -6.75 -4.71 2.20
CA ASP A 136 -7.36 -3.42 1.90
C ASP A 136 -7.42 -2.61 3.20
N GLY A 137 -6.44 -1.71 3.38
CA GLY A 137 -6.37 -0.86 4.56
C GLY A 137 -7.63 -0.02 4.75
N SER A 138 -8.36 0.28 3.65
CA SER A 138 -9.60 1.07 3.71
C SER A 138 -10.70 0.36 4.50
N ALA A 139 -10.74 -0.99 4.48
CA ALA A 139 -11.68 -1.77 5.28
C ALA A 139 -11.48 -1.58 6.79
N TYR A 140 -10.29 -1.15 7.20
CA TYR A 140 -9.91 -0.89 8.59
C TYR A 140 -9.76 0.61 8.89
N GLY A 141 -10.04 1.48 7.92
CA GLY A 141 -9.90 2.92 8.05
C GLY A 141 -8.45 3.41 7.96
N TYR A 142 -7.56 2.63 7.38
CA TYR A 142 -6.18 3.04 7.08
C TYR A 142 -6.13 3.74 5.72
N ALA A 143 -5.51 4.92 5.68
CA ALA A 143 -5.44 5.78 4.49
C ALA A 143 -4.25 5.47 3.56
N GLY A 144 -3.28 4.70 4.03
CA GLY A 144 -2.07 4.36 3.28
C GLY A 144 -2.26 3.19 2.32
N ASP A 145 -1.30 3.01 1.44
CA ASP A 145 -1.24 1.98 0.41
C ASP A 145 -0.04 1.03 0.57
N ASP A 146 0.81 1.25 1.57
CA ASP A 146 1.93 0.34 1.89
C ASP A 146 1.40 -0.99 2.46
N PRO A 147 1.61 -2.13 1.79
CA PRO A 147 1.03 -3.40 2.21
C PRO A 147 1.60 -3.93 3.54
N VAL A 148 2.84 -3.57 3.88
CA VAL A 148 3.44 -3.92 5.17
C VAL A 148 2.76 -3.15 6.28
N GLU A 149 2.60 -1.85 6.09
CA GLU A 149 1.95 -0.96 7.05
C GLU A 149 0.46 -1.31 7.21
N CYS A 150 -0.24 -1.59 6.08
CA CYS A 150 -1.62 -2.09 6.10
C CYS A 150 -1.77 -3.38 6.91
N ALA A 151 -0.84 -4.35 6.75
CA ALA A 151 -0.89 -5.61 7.48
C ALA A 151 -0.67 -5.43 8.99
N VAL A 152 0.26 -4.55 9.38
CA VAL A 152 0.47 -4.16 10.78
C VAL A 152 -0.76 -3.47 11.33
N TYR A 153 -1.28 -2.47 10.62
CA TYR A 153 -2.47 -1.73 11.04
C TYR A 153 -3.67 -2.65 11.27
N LYS A 154 -3.92 -3.55 10.31
CA LYS A 154 -4.98 -4.56 10.43
C LYS A 154 -4.81 -5.40 11.69
N TYR A 155 -3.60 -5.95 11.91
CA TYR A 155 -3.34 -6.78 13.09
C TYR A 155 -3.58 -6.00 14.38
N MET A 156 -3.11 -4.77 14.47
CA MET A 156 -3.31 -3.92 15.65
C MET A 156 -4.79 -3.60 15.87
N ALA A 157 -5.55 -3.34 14.79
CA ALA A 157 -6.99 -3.04 14.87
C ALA A 157 -7.84 -4.27 15.23
N GLU A 158 -7.47 -5.47 14.75
CA GLU A 158 -8.30 -6.67 14.91
C GLU A 158 -7.85 -7.59 16.05
N ASP A 159 -6.53 -7.77 16.22
CA ASP A 159 -5.99 -8.74 17.17
C ASP A 159 -5.54 -8.08 18.47
N ALA A 160 -4.70 -7.08 18.42
CA ALA A 160 -4.24 -6.40 19.63
C ALA A 160 -5.36 -5.65 20.37
N SER A 161 -6.36 -5.14 19.64
CA SER A 161 -7.52 -4.47 20.24
C SER A 161 -8.42 -5.39 21.06
N LYS A 162 -8.36 -6.72 20.84
CA LYS A 162 -9.16 -7.71 21.58
C LYS A 162 -8.79 -7.85 23.05
N ASP A 163 -7.62 -7.36 23.44
CA ASP A 163 -7.17 -7.34 24.84
C ASP A 163 -7.90 -6.29 25.68
N TYR A 164 -8.76 -5.48 25.05
CA TYR A 164 -9.49 -4.39 25.67
C TYR A 164 -11.00 -4.62 25.63
N ASP A 165 -11.73 -3.88 26.48
CA ASP A 165 -13.17 -3.82 26.41
C ASP A 165 -13.63 -3.24 25.06
N ALA A 166 -14.79 -3.72 24.57
CA ALA A 166 -15.34 -3.27 23.30
C ALA A 166 -15.58 -1.76 23.28
N ALA A 167 -15.14 -1.12 22.21
CA ALA A 167 -15.37 0.29 21.90
C ALA A 167 -16.05 0.41 20.52
N ASP A 168 -16.49 1.62 20.17
CA ASP A 168 -17.14 1.84 18.87
C ASP A 168 -16.17 1.67 17.72
N VAL A 169 -14.91 2.12 17.90
CA VAL A 169 -13.85 2.00 16.90
C VAL A 169 -12.47 1.79 17.55
N SER A 170 -11.60 1.03 16.87
CA SER A 170 -10.19 0.88 17.22
C SER A 170 -9.33 1.51 16.11
N ILE A 171 -8.52 2.47 16.47
CA ILE A 171 -7.68 3.22 15.53
C ILE A 171 -6.22 3.10 15.96
N PRO A 172 -5.47 2.16 15.36
CA PRO A 172 -4.03 2.03 15.60
C PRO A 172 -3.22 3.23 15.12
N VAL A 173 -2.04 3.42 15.71
CA VAL A 173 -0.97 4.25 15.15
C VAL A 173 0.23 3.34 14.91
N VAL A 174 0.78 3.40 13.70
CA VAL A 174 1.83 2.51 13.23
C VAL A 174 3.07 3.34 12.89
N GLU A 175 4.13 3.19 13.70
CA GLU A 175 5.42 3.85 13.47
C GLU A 175 6.46 2.81 13.09
N ILE A 176 6.71 2.63 11.79
CA ILE A 176 7.73 1.70 11.28
C ILE A 176 9.11 2.35 11.35
N ILE A 177 10.03 1.68 12.08
CA ILE A 177 11.43 2.07 12.22
C ILE A 177 12.28 1.45 11.12
N GLY A 178 11.93 0.25 10.70
CA GLY A 178 12.62 -0.42 9.62
C GLY A 178 11.95 -1.73 9.22
N VAL A 179 12.19 -2.10 7.96
CA VAL A 179 11.74 -3.37 7.39
C VAL A 179 12.96 -4.13 6.90
N ASP A 180 13.03 -5.42 7.24
CA ASP A 180 14.08 -6.34 6.75
C ASP A 180 13.45 -7.41 5.86
N ILE A 181 13.81 -7.40 4.59
CA ILE A 181 13.35 -8.34 3.56
C ILE A 181 14.46 -9.27 3.08
N SER A 182 15.60 -9.28 3.79
CA SER A 182 16.79 -10.06 3.41
C SER A 182 16.58 -11.59 3.46
N GLN A 183 15.59 -12.05 4.21
CA GLN A 183 15.19 -13.46 4.29
C GLN A 183 14.28 -13.81 3.10
N ALA A 184 14.49 -14.99 2.49
CA ALA A 184 13.74 -15.40 1.30
C ALA A 184 12.22 -15.50 1.54
N ASP A 185 11.81 -15.96 2.73
CA ASP A 185 10.43 -16.32 3.04
C ASP A 185 9.80 -15.45 4.13
N GLU A 186 10.49 -14.38 4.56
CA GLU A 186 10.06 -13.58 5.71
C GLU A 186 10.27 -12.08 5.49
N ILE A 187 9.34 -11.29 5.98
CA ILE A 187 9.45 -9.84 6.19
C ILE A 187 9.47 -9.61 7.70
N VAL A 188 10.47 -8.87 8.18
CA VAL A 188 10.59 -8.50 9.59
C VAL A 188 10.40 -6.99 9.73
N VAL A 189 9.41 -6.57 10.52
CA VAL A 189 9.04 -5.15 10.68
C VAL A 189 9.28 -4.70 12.10
N TYR A 190 10.14 -3.73 12.27
CA TYR A 190 10.49 -3.12 13.55
C TYR A 190 9.72 -1.83 13.72
N GLY A 191 9.06 -1.63 14.85
CA GLY A 191 8.27 -0.43 15.03
C GLY A 191 7.81 -0.14 16.45
N ASP A 192 7.15 1.00 16.59
CA ASP A 192 6.38 1.41 17.76
C ASP A 192 4.91 1.47 17.39
N PHE A 193 4.09 0.63 17.99
CA PHE A 193 2.72 0.39 17.58
C PHE A 193 1.76 0.70 18.73
N TRP A 194 0.68 1.40 18.41
CA TRP A 194 -0.32 1.79 19.37
C TRP A 194 -1.71 1.27 19.00
N VAL A 195 -2.48 0.87 19.99
CA VAL A 195 -3.92 0.67 19.87
C VAL A 195 -4.61 1.79 20.63
N ASN A 196 -5.56 2.46 20.01
CA ASN A 196 -6.40 3.45 20.66
C ASN A 196 -7.86 3.11 20.35
N ASN A 197 -8.63 2.81 21.40
CA ASN A 197 -10.04 2.46 21.29
C ASN A 197 -10.89 3.67 21.68
N TYR A 198 -11.85 4.02 20.84
CA TYR A 198 -12.67 5.20 21.00
C TYR A 198 -14.15 4.88 21.02
N ASN A 199 -14.89 5.61 21.85
CA ASN A 199 -16.34 5.75 21.73
C ASN A 199 -16.68 7.07 21.04
N ILE A 200 -17.73 7.05 20.21
CA ILE A 200 -18.22 8.22 19.49
C ILE A 200 -19.25 8.92 20.37
N GLU A 201 -18.89 10.08 20.95
CA GLU A 201 -19.79 10.89 21.76
C GLU A 201 -20.02 12.26 21.12
N GLY A 202 -21.13 12.37 20.39
CA GLY A 202 -21.46 13.59 19.65
C GLY A 202 -20.42 13.92 18.56
N ASP A 203 -19.70 15.04 18.70
CA ASP A 203 -18.67 15.47 17.76
C ASP A 203 -17.26 14.99 18.14
N THR A 204 -17.12 14.10 19.11
CA THR A 204 -15.83 13.76 19.73
C THR A 204 -15.61 12.25 19.76
N LEU A 205 -14.45 11.79 19.30
CA LEU A 205 -13.89 10.46 19.55
C LEU A 205 -13.22 10.47 20.92
N LYS A 206 -13.83 9.81 21.90
CA LYS A 206 -13.26 9.67 23.24
C LYS A 206 -12.47 8.39 23.38
N CYS A 207 -11.17 8.49 23.63
CA CYS A 207 -10.33 7.35 23.92
C CYS A 207 -10.72 6.76 25.29
N VAL A 208 -11.12 5.51 25.28
CA VAL A 208 -11.59 4.77 26.47
C VAL A 208 -10.60 3.71 26.92
N SER A 209 -9.75 3.24 26.04
CA SER A 209 -8.67 2.30 26.35
C SER A 209 -7.62 2.30 25.25
N GLY A 210 -6.48 1.70 25.49
CA GLY A 210 -5.41 1.54 24.53
C GLY A 210 -4.08 1.20 25.18
N GLY A 211 -3.08 0.96 24.37
CA GLY A 211 -1.73 0.65 24.83
C GLY A 211 -0.69 0.84 23.74
N ASN A 212 0.56 0.85 24.19
CA ASN A 212 1.74 0.91 23.35
C ASN A 212 2.42 -0.46 23.32
N TYR A 213 2.75 -0.91 22.13
CA TYR A 213 3.32 -2.23 21.85
C TYR A 213 4.56 -2.10 20.96
N PRO A 214 5.66 -1.52 21.45
CA PRO A 214 6.89 -1.52 20.67
C PRO A 214 7.37 -2.94 20.46
N GLY A 215 7.80 -3.28 19.23
CA GLY A 215 8.15 -4.66 18.94
C GLY A 215 8.51 -4.96 17.50
N VAL A 216 8.46 -6.25 17.18
CA VAL A 216 8.87 -6.78 15.89
C VAL A 216 7.80 -7.70 15.34
N PHE A 217 7.25 -7.34 14.19
CA PHE A 217 6.36 -8.21 13.43
C PHE A 217 7.16 -9.13 12.52
N HIS A 218 6.72 -10.36 12.44
CA HIS A 218 7.15 -11.35 11.46
C HIS A 218 6.00 -11.64 10.50
N MET A 219 6.27 -11.59 9.20
CA MET A 219 5.27 -11.76 8.17
C MET A 219 5.79 -12.68 7.06
N THR A 220 4.90 -13.36 6.38
CA THR A 220 5.20 -13.99 5.09
C THR A 220 5.40 -12.93 4.00
N LYS A 221 5.90 -13.33 2.83
CA LYS A 221 5.99 -12.43 1.66
C LYS A 221 4.62 -11.96 1.14
N ASP A 222 3.55 -12.65 1.53
CA ASP A 222 2.15 -12.26 1.23
C ASP A 222 1.57 -11.36 2.33
N TYR A 223 2.42 -10.71 3.11
CA TYR A 223 2.05 -9.78 4.20
C TYR A 223 1.16 -10.37 5.30
N LYS A 224 1.14 -11.70 5.44
CA LYS A 224 0.43 -12.35 6.53
C LYS A 224 1.28 -12.34 7.79
N VAL A 225 0.78 -11.74 8.86
CA VAL A 225 1.44 -11.77 10.18
C VAL A 225 1.50 -13.19 10.71
N THR A 226 2.70 -13.67 11.04
CA THR A 226 2.96 -14.99 11.61
C THR A 226 3.24 -14.93 13.11
N SER A 227 3.90 -13.86 13.57
CA SER A 227 4.10 -13.58 15.00
C SER A 227 4.34 -12.07 15.22
N PHE A 228 4.17 -11.67 16.48
CA PHE A 228 4.48 -10.34 16.96
C PHE A 228 5.19 -10.46 18.30
N ASP A 229 6.47 -10.07 18.32
CA ASP A 229 7.31 -10.08 19.51
C ASP A 229 7.33 -8.67 20.13
N VAL A 230 6.76 -8.55 21.32
CA VAL A 230 6.58 -7.26 22.02
C VAL A 230 7.67 -7.06 23.06
N VAL A 231 8.16 -5.83 23.18
CA VAL A 231 9.09 -5.44 24.25
C VAL A 231 8.43 -5.63 25.61
N GLU A 232 9.16 -6.23 26.54
CA GLU A 232 8.68 -6.45 27.91
C GLU A 232 8.56 -5.12 28.68
N ASP A 233 7.52 -5.00 29.47
CA ASP A 233 7.29 -3.81 30.31
C ASP A 233 8.17 -3.79 31.57
N GLY A 234 8.24 -2.59 32.18
CA GLY A 234 8.82 -2.37 33.49
C GLY A 234 10.33 -2.55 33.55
N GLY A 235 10.82 -3.34 34.48
CA GLY A 235 12.27 -3.48 34.72
C GLY A 235 13.04 -4.17 33.58
N ASN A 236 12.34 -4.87 32.71
CA ASN A 236 12.95 -5.59 31.58
C ASN A 236 12.90 -4.80 30.27
N PHE A 237 12.23 -3.65 30.23
CA PHE A 237 12.01 -2.88 29.02
C PHE A 237 13.30 -2.64 28.21
N GLU A 238 14.33 -2.07 28.85
CA GLU A 238 15.57 -1.74 28.15
C GLU A 238 16.28 -2.98 27.62
N SER A 239 16.30 -4.08 28.40
CA SER A 239 16.98 -5.31 27.98
C SER A 239 16.27 -6.00 26.82
N SER A 240 14.95 -6.14 26.89
CA SER A 240 14.15 -6.74 25.82
C SER A 240 14.11 -5.87 24.55
N ALA A 241 14.03 -4.55 24.70
CA ALA A 241 14.11 -3.63 23.56
C ALA A 241 15.47 -3.73 22.84
N LYS A 242 16.59 -3.79 23.59
CA LYS A 242 17.91 -4.01 22.99
C LYS A 242 18.03 -5.36 22.28
N GLU A 243 17.42 -6.40 22.85
CA GLU A 243 17.43 -7.74 22.26
C GLU A 243 16.62 -7.76 20.94
N LEU A 244 15.41 -7.21 20.96
CA LEU A 244 14.52 -7.22 19.79
C LEU A 244 14.99 -6.29 18.66
N PHE A 245 15.38 -5.06 18.99
CA PHE A 245 15.75 -4.05 17.99
C PHE A 245 17.21 -4.14 17.53
N GLY A 246 18.11 -4.73 18.32
CA GLY A 246 19.51 -4.87 17.97
C GLY A 246 20.15 -3.53 17.58
N ASP A 247 20.73 -3.46 16.38
CA ASP A 247 21.37 -2.25 15.84
C ASP A 247 20.38 -1.09 15.62
N ARG A 248 19.06 -1.36 15.59
CA ARG A 248 18.00 -0.35 15.45
C ARG A 248 17.53 0.24 16.78
N TYR A 249 18.08 -0.21 17.91
CA TYR A 249 17.65 0.24 19.24
C TYR A 249 17.69 1.76 19.41
N GLU A 250 18.75 2.42 18.96
CA GLU A 250 18.89 3.87 19.07
C GLU A 250 17.86 4.62 18.22
N ASP A 251 17.49 4.10 17.06
CA ASP A 251 16.44 4.69 16.19
C ASP A 251 15.06 4.47 16.79
N PHE A 252 14.82 3.30 17.37
CA PHE A 252 13.62 3.02 18.18
C PHE A 252 13.49 4.03 19.31
N MET A 253 14.52 4.21 20.13
CA MET A 253 14.45 5.12 21.27
C MET A 253 14.20 6.58 20.89
N LYS A 254 14.63 7.03 19.71
CA LYS A 254 14.31 8.38 19.19
C LYS A 254 12.82 8.56 18.96
N ILE A 255 12.16 7.56 18.35
CA ILE A 255 10.72 7.58 18.07
C ILE A 255 9.94 7.42 19.37
N TYR A 256 10.26 6.39 20.14
CA TYR A 256 9.59 6.06 21.40
C TYR A 256 9.59 7.19 22.43
N SER A 257 10.63 8.02 22.45
CA SER A 257 10.75 9.15 23.37
C SER A 257 10.15 10.47 22.84
N ASP A 258 9.71 10.52 21.58
CA ASP A 258 9.17 11.73 20.95
C ASP A 258 7.63 11.78 21.09
N SER A 259 7.17 12.15 22.28
CA SER A 259 5.73 12.23 22.57
C SER A 259 4.99 13.25 21.71
N ASP A 260 5.66 14.32 21.27
CA ASP A 260 5.03 15.35 20.44
C ASP A 260 4.74 14.77 19.03
N LYS A 261 5.72 14.03 18.46
CA LYS A 261 5.53 13.33 17.19
C LYS A 261 4.41 12.29 17.29
N ILE A 262 4.45 11.43 18.31
CA ILE A 262 3.44 10.37 18.51
C ILE A 262 2.03 10.95 18.59
N ASN A 263 1.84 12.06 19.32
CA ASN A 263 0.54 12.73 19.44
C ASN A 263 0.10 13.35 18.11
N GLU A 264 1.02 13.90 17.32
CA GLU A 264 0.72 14.46 16.01
C GLU A 264 0.33 13.36 15.01
N ASP A 265 1.09 12.26 14.95
CA ASP A 265 0.82 11.11 14.08
C ASP A 265 -0.52 10.46 14.44
N ARG A 266 -0.82 10.32 15.73
CA ARG A 266 -2.13 9.88 16.21
C ARG A 266 -3.25 10.80 15.72
N LYS A 267 -3.09 12.10 15.82
CA LYS A 267 -4.07 13.08 15.35
C LYS A 267 -4.30 12.97 13.84
N ILE A 268 -3.22 12.81 13.05
CA ILE A 268 -3.29 12.59 11.61
C ILE A 268 -4.06 11.31 11.32
N THR A 269 -3.67 10.19 11.92
CA THR A 269 -4.29 8.87 11.71
C THR A 269 -5.79 8.89 12.07
N VAL A 270 -6.16 9.51 13.18
CA VAL A 270 -7.58 9.64 13.59
C VAL A 270 -8.37 10.54 12.63
N SER A 271 -7.74 11.60 12.10
CA SER A 271 -8.35 12.46 11.09
C SER A 271 -8.60 11.74 9.78
N ASP A 272 -7.63 10.94 9.33
CA ASP A 272 -7.73 10.13 8.11
C ASP A 272 -8.79 9.04 8.28
N TYR A 273 -8.80 8.33 9.41
CA TYR A 273 -9.85 7.37 9.75
C TYR A 273 -11.25 7.99 9.67
N ARG A 274 -11.42 9.16 10.29
CA ARG A 274 -12.66 9.94 10.26
C ARG A 274 -13.11 10.22 8.82
N ASN A 275 -12.20 10.67 7.96
CA ASN A 275 -12.50 11.02 6.57
C ASN A 275 -12.88 9.78 5.75
N LEU A 276 -12.13 8.69 5.85
CA LEU A 276 -12.37 7.44 5.13
C LEU A 276 -13.70 6.79 5.53
N ASN A 277 -14.06 6.86 6.81
CA ASN A 277 -15.29 6.25 7.31
C ASN A 277 -16.50 7.19 7.27
N GLY A 278 -16.37 8.38 6.68
CA GLY A 278 -17.47 9.33 6.53
C GLY A 278 -18.04 9.84 7.86
N LEU A 279 -17.22 9.88 8.92
CA LEU A 279 -17.64 10.36 10.24
C LEU A 279 -17.66 11.91 10.28
N THR A 280 -18.42 12.52 9.37
CA THR A 280 -18.41 13.97 9.12
C THR A 280 -18.77 14.83 10.32
N GLU A 281 -19.58 14.30 11.23
CA GLU A 281 -20.00 14.99 12.46
C GLU A 281 -18.89 15.00 13.53
N VAL A 282 -17.93 14.09 13.44
CA VAL A 282 -16.79 14.01 14.37
C VAL A 282 -15.76 15.07 13.98
N THR A 283 -15.44 15.95 14.91
CA THR A 283 -14.47 17.05 14.68
C THR A 283 -13.33 17.09 15.68
N LYS A 284 -13.40 16.24 16.73
CA LYS A 284 -12.45 16.22 17.83
C LYS A 284 -12.10 14.81 18.28
N MET A 285 -10.94 14.70 18.91
CA MET A 285 -10.57 13.53 19.73
C MET A 285 -10.28 13.98 21.17
N GLN A 286 -10.43 13.07 22.13
CA GLN A 286 -10.22 13.38 23.55
C GLN A 286 -9.72 12.16 24.30
N ASP A 287 -8.68 12.33 25.11
CA ASP A 287 -8.26 11.37 26.12
C ASP A 287 -8.95 11.65 27.46
N GLU A 288 -9.08 10.58 28.28
CA GLU A 288 -9.69 10.72 29.60
C GLU A 288 -8.91 11.74 30.47
N GLY A 289 -9.63 12.71 31.00
CA GLY A 289 -9.07 13.76 31.88
C GLY A 289 -8.37 14.91 31.16
N TRP A 290 -8.37 14.93 29.80
CA TRP A 290 -7.79 16.01 29.02
C TRP A 290 -8.84 16.78 28.23
N ASP A 291 -8.50 18.00 27.81
CA ASP A 291 -9.36 18.80 26.93
C ASP A 291 -9.40 18.16 25.51
N PRO A 292 -10.54 18.27 24.80
CA PRO A 292 -10.64 17.79 23.43
C PRO A 292 -9.68 18.54 22.50
N VAL A 293 -9.12 17.79 21.54
CA VAL A 293 -8.22 18.29 20.49
C VAL A 293 -8.96 18.26 19.15
N ASP A 294 -8.91 19.38 18.41
CA ASP A 294 -9.53 19.44 17.07
C ASP A 294 -8.79 18.56 16.08
N LEU A 295 -9.55 17.78 15.30
CA LEU A 295 -9.03 16.97 14.19
C LEU A 295 -8.75 17.83 12.94
N TYR A 296 -7.97 17.30 12.02
CA TYR A 296 -7.79 17.88 10.70
C TYR A 296 -9.02 17.55 9.83
N ILE A 297 -9.70 18.59 9.38
CA ILE A 297 -10.91 18.48 8.54
C ILE A 297 -10.51 18.95 7.14
N ASN A 298 -10.48 18.03 6.20
CA ASN A 298 -10.25 18.31 4.77
C ASN A 298 -11.57 18.53 4.04
#